data_dfe014d8c27b0932c3b98faa3a9ba8c3
#
_entry.id   dfe014d8c27b0932c3b98faa3a9ba8c3
#
_cell.length_a   1.000
_cell.length_b   1.000
_cell.length_c   1.000
_cell.angle_alpha   90.00
_cell.angle_beta   90.00
_cell.angle_gamma   90.00
#
_symmetry.space_group_name_H-M   'P 1'
#
loop_
_entity.id
_entity.type
_entity.pdbx_description
1 polymer ?
#
loop_
_entity_poly.entity_id
_entity_poly.type
_entity_poly.pdbx_seq_one_letter_code
_entity_poly.pdbx_strand_id
1 'polypeptide(L)'
;VEAMTMADRIVIMKAGVVQQVGKPMELYEHPVNKFVAGFIGSPQMNFFGVTIENGQIVFSDGNKMKIKEETADKLCKHGKKMILGIRGEDIKFDPQNMDVYKEHTMSAVVDNIEIMGNENNLYFEFGGATTVARVSKYELCKIGDKVDFVFVPHRMHFFDCETEEAIVL
;
A
#
# COMPACT_ATOMS: atom_id res chain seq x y z
N VAL A 1 7.79 11.52 -10.38
CA VAL A 1 6.89 12.66 -10.08
C VAL A 1 6.78 13.60 -11.27
N GLU A 2 7.87 14.07 -11.86
CA GLU A 2 7.84 15.03 -12.99
C GLU A 2 7.04 14.52 -14.19
N ALA A 3 7.20 13.25 -14.57
CA ALA A 3 6.46 12.66 -15.68
C ALA A 3 4.93 12.68 -15.44
N MET A 4 4.48 12.55 -14.20
CA MET A 4 3.05 12.56 -13.86
C MET A 4 2.40 13.93 -14.01
N THR A 5 3.17 15.01 -13.87
CA THR A 5 2.66 16.39 -13.90
C THR A 5 2.72 17.02 -15.29
N MET A 6 3.60 16.55 -16.16
CA MET A 6 3.90 17.18 -17.45
C MET A 6 3.47 16.37 -18.69
N ALA A 7 3.20 15.08 -18.53
CA ALA A 7 2.90 14.21 -19.65
C ALA A 7 1.41 13.89 -19.78
N ASP A 8 0.88 13.88 -20.99
CA ASP A 8 -0.46 13.36 -21.30
C ASP A 8 -0.50 11.82 -21.25
N ARG A 9 0.62 11.19 -21.59
CA ARG A 9 0.80 9.73 -21.53
C ARG A 9 2.21 9.39 -21.05
N ILE A 10 2.31 8.32 -20.27
CA ILE A 10 3.57 7.79 -19.76
C ILE A 10 3.78 6.38 -20.28
N VAL A 11 5.02 6.06 -20.61
CA VAL A 11 5.50 4.71 -20.92
C VAL A 11 6.46 4.29 -19.82
N ILE A 12 6.15 3.22 -19.11
CA ILE A 12 7.05 2.63 -18.12
C ILE A 12 7.75 1.43 -18.75
N MET A 13 9.08 1.43 -18.67
CA MET A 13 9.93 0.38 -19.22
C MET A 13 10.78 -0.27 -18.12
N LYS A 14 11.02 -1.56 -18.24
CA LYS A 14 11.95 -2.34 -17.41
C LYS A 14 12.87 -3.13 -18.31
N ALA A 15 14.18 -2.91 -18.20
CA ALA A 15 15.19 -3.62 -19.01
C ALA A 15 14.87 -3.63 -20.52
N GLY A 16 14.44 -2.49 -21.09
CA GLY A 16 14.10 -2.36 -22.51
C GLY A 16 12.71 -2.87 -22.91
N VAL A 17 11.95 -3.45 -21.98
CA VAL A 17 10.60 -3.98 -22.23
C VAL A 17 9.55 -3.03 -21.68
N VAL A 18 8.57 -2.65 -22.49
CA VAL A 18 7.42 -1.83 -22.07
C VAL A 18 6.57 -2.62 -21.11
N GLN A 19 6.34 -2.03 -19.92
CA GLN A 19 5.49 -2.62 -18.88
C GLN A 19 4.05 -2.11 -18.96
N GLN A 20 3.88 -0.80 -19.08
CA GLN A 20 2.55 -0.17 -19.20
C GLN A 20 2.66 1.17 -19.94
N VAL A 21 1.60 1.48 -20.69
CA VAL A 21 1.41 2.77 -21.37
C VAL A 21 0.03 3.31 -21.02
N GLY A 22 -0.08 4.54 -20.59
CA GLY A 22 -1.37 5.14 -20.29
C GLY A 22 -1.26 6.55 -19.72
N LYS A 23 -2.39 7.08 -19.26
CA LYS A 23 -2.41 8.37 -18.56
C LYS A 23 -1.77 8.22 -17.17
N PRO A 24 -1.14 9.28 -16.63
CA PRO A 24 -0.47 9.22 -15.32
C PRO A 24 -1.34 8.61 -14.21
N MET A 25 -2.58 9.09 -14.06
CA MET A 25 -3.48 8.59 -13.02
C MET A 25 -3.92 7.14 -13.24
N GLU A 26 -4.04 6.69 -14.49
CA GLU A 26 -4.35 5.30 -14.82
C GLU A 26 -3.23 4.36 -14.33
N LEU A 27 -1.98 4.72 -14.59
CA LEU A 27 -0.84 3.94 -14.12
C LEU A 27 -0.71 3.96 -12.59
N TYR A 28 -1.10 5.07 -11.98
CA TYR A 28 -1.07 5.24 -10.52
C TYR A 28 -2.14 4.42 -9.81
N GLU A 29 -3.37 4.46 -10.31
CA GLU A 29 -4.53 3.79 -9.71
C GLU A 29 -4.65 2.32 -10.12
N HIS A 30 -4.22 1.99 -11.36
CA HIS A 30 -4.36 0.66 -11.95
C HIS A 30 -3.03 0.15 -12.54
N PRO A 31 -1.98 0.01 -11.72
CA PRO A 31 -0.71 -0.55 -12.20
C PRO A 31 -0.91 -2.00 -12.60
N VAL A 32 -0.38 -2.40 -13.77
CA VAL A 32 -0.53 -3.78 -14.29
C VAL A 32 0.34 -4.79 -13.54
N ASN A 33 1.38 -4.34 -12.86
CA ASN A 33 2.26 -5.19 -12.08
C ASN A 33 2.93 -4.42 -10.93
N LYS A 34 3.58 -5.16 -10.04
CA LYS A 34 4.31 -4.63 -8.88
C LYS A 34 5.40 -3.63 -9.28
N PHE A 35 6.09 -3.87 -10.40
CA PHE A 35 7.13 -2.95 -10.87
C PHE A 35 6.56 -1.57 -11.19
N VAL A 36 5.47 -1.50 -11.96
CA VAL A 36 4.79 -0.23 -12.27
C VAL A 36 4.29 0.43 -10.98
N ALA A 37 3.66 -0.34 -10.10
CA ALA A 37 3.15 0.16 -8.82
C ALA A 37 4.24 0.81 -7.94
N GLY A 38 5.42 0.20 -7.89
CA GLY A 38 6.57 0.69 -7.13
C GLY A 38 7.30 1.85 -7.82
N PHE A 39 7.24 1.91 -9.16
CA PHE A 39 7.92 2.95 -9.92
C PHE A 39 7.17 4.29 -9.89
N ILE A 40 5.83 4.24 -9.94
CA ILE A 40 4.96 5.42 -9.94
C ILE A 40 4.59 5.81 -8.52
N GLY A 41 4.83 7.08 -8.20
CA GLY A 41 4.53 7.67 -6.90
C GLY A 41 5.78 7.95 -6.05
N SER A 42 5.63 8.87 -5.10
CA SER A 42 6.66 9.24 -4.14
C SER A 42 5.98 9.59 -2.81
N PRO A 43 6.30 8.87 -1.71
CA PRO A 43 7.16 7.68 -1.65
C PRO A 43 6.62 6.51 -2.48
N GLN A 44 7.46 5.49 -2.69
CA GLN A 44 7.04 4.27 -3.37
C GLN A 44 5.92 3.57 -2.61
N MET A 45 5.13 2.75 -3.32
CA MET A 45 4.13 1.87 -2.71
C MET A 45 4.80 0.92 -1.70
N ASN A 46 4.16 0.74 -0.55
CA ASN A 46 4.59 -0.29 0.40
C ASN A 46 4.14 -1.66 -0.10
N PHE A 47 5.01 -2.67 0.04
CA PHE A 47 4.72 -4.05 -0.35
C PHE A 47 4.92 -5.01 0.81
N PHE A 48 3.97 -5.93 0.99
CA PHE A 48 4.00 -6.96 2.02
C PHE A 48 3.74 -8.33 1.40
N GLY A 49 4.57 -9.31 1.74
CA GLY A 49 4.23 -10.71 1.50
C GLY A 49 3.15 -11.15 2.47
N VAL A 50 2.02 -11.61 1.95
CA VAL A 50 0.86 -11.97 2.76
C VAL A 50 0.29 -13.32 2.36
N THR A 51 -0.46 -13.93 3.29
CA THR A 51 -1.24 -15.13 3.05
C THR A 51 -2.72 -14.84 3.31
N ILE A 52 -3.61 -15.39 2.49
CA ILE A 52 -5.06 -15.29 2.74
C ILE A 52 -5.51 -16.56 3.46
N GLU A 53 -5.98 -16.39 4.69
CA GLU A 53 -6.43 -17.49 5.55
C GLU A 53 -7.73 -17.11 6.27
N ASN A 54 -8.76 -17.95 6.13
CA ASN A 54 -10.04 -17.78 6.85
C ASN A 54 -10.66 -16.37 6.74
N GLY A 55 -10.64 -15.80 5.53
CA GLY A 55 -11.17 -14.44 5.30
C GLY A 55 -10.30 -13.30 5.87
N GLN A 56 -9.05 -13.59 6.17
CA GLN A 56 -8.10 -12.62 6.71
C GLN A 56 -6.82 -12.56 5.86
N ILE A 57 -6.23 -11.38 5.78
CA ILE A 57 -4.85 -11.20 5.35
C ILE A 57 -3.96 -11.45 6.56
N VAL A 58 -3.00 -12.35 6.42
CA VAL A 58 -2.00 -12.67 7.43
C VAL A 58 -0.64 -12.17 6.95
N PHE A 59 -0.05 -11.25 7.70
CA PHE A 59 1.27 -10.70 7.43
C PHE A 59 2.38 -11.60 7.98
N SER A 60 3.60 -11.42 7.48
CA SER A 60 4.74 -12.26 7.88
C SER A 60 5.14 -12.13 9.35
N ASP A 61 4.81 -11.02 10.00
CA ASP A 61 5.03 -10.76 11.42
C ASP A 61 3.91 -11.30 12.33
N GLY A 62 2.90 -11.96 11.74
CA GLY A 62 1.74 -12.52 12.46
C GLY A 62 0.57 -11.56 12.64
N ASN A 63 0.70 -10.30 12.27
CA ASN A 63 -0.44 -9.37 12.22
C ASN A 63 -1.49 -9.87 11.25
N LYS A 64 -2.76 -9.58 11.55
CA LYS A 64 -3.90 -10.03 10.75
C LYS A 64 -4.86 -8.87 10.49
N MET A 65 -5.44 -8.86 9.31
CA MET A 65 -6.46 -7.90 8.93
C MET A 65 -7.64 -8.64 8.28
N LYS A 66 -8.86 -8.40 8.76
CA LYS A 66 -10.06 -8.95 8.12
C LYS A 66 -10.27 -8.30 6.76
N ILE A 67 -10.80 -9.06 5.81
CA ILE A 67 -11.28 -8.58 4.52
C ILE A 67 -12.69 -9.10 4.26
N LYS A 68 -13.40 -8.45 3.34
CA LYS A 68 -14.73 -8.93 2.93
C LYS A 68 -14.60 -10.34 2.33
N GLU A 69 -15.58 -11.19 2.62
CA GLU A 69 -15.63 -12.58 2.13
C GLU A 69 -15.50 -12.65 0.61
N GLU A 70 -16.24 -11.80 -0.12
CA GLU A 70 -16.15 -11.70 -1.57
C GLU A 70 -14.72 -11.41 -2.06
N THR A 71 -14.00 -10.53 -1.37
CA THR A 71 -12.61 -10.21 -1.68
C THR A 71 -11.69 -11.39 -1.40
N ALA A 72 -11.89 -12.06 -0.25
CA ALA A 72 -11.12 -13.25 0.10
C ALA A 72 -11.31 -14.37 -0.93
N ASP A 73 -12.54 -14.61 -1.36
CA ASP A 73 -12.87 -15.63 -2.36
C ASP A 73 -12.23 -15.35 -3.72
N LYS A 74 -12.23 -14.07 -4.16
CA LYS A 74 -11.56 -13.66 -5.40
C LYS A 74 -10.05 -13.88 -5.29
N LEU A 75 -9.43 -13.44 -4.20
CA LEU A 75 -8.00 -13.59 -3.97
C LEU A 75 -7.58 -15.07 -3.90
N CYS A 76 -8.33 -15.91 -3.20
CA CYS A 76 -8.03 -17.34 -3.06
C CYS A 76 -7.99 -18.10 -4.40
N LYS A 77 -8.66 -17.60 -5.45
CA LYS A 77 -8.57 -18.17 -6.81
C LYS A 77 -7.18 -18.03 -7.43
N HIS A 78 -6.41 -17.04 -6.99
CA HIS A 78 -5.04 -16.80 -7.43
C HIS A 78 -3.98 -17.47 -6.54
N GLY A 79 -4.41 -18.23 -5.53
CA GLY A 79 -3.53 -18.88 -4.57
C GLY A 79 -3.66 -18.29 -3.17
N LYS A 80 -2.94 -18.89 -2.21
CA LYS A 80 -2.97 -18.41 -0.82
C LYS A 80 -1.94 -17.32 -0.53
N LYS A 81 -0.81 -17.33 -1.24
CA LYS A 81 0.29 -16.37 -1.05
C LYS A 81 0.23 -15.31 -2.14
N MET A 82 0.40 -14.06 -1.75
CA MET A 82 0.43 -12.94 -2.68
C MET A 82 1.20 -11.76 -2.10
N ILE A 83 1.35 -10.71 -2.89
CA ILE A 83 1.93 -9.45 -2.46
C ILE A 83 0.80 -8.44 -2.33
N LEU A 84 0.66 -7.84 -1.14
CA LEU A 84 -0.21 -6.71 -0.89
C LEU A 84 0.57 -5.41 -1.09
N GLY A 85 0.02 -4.48 -1.86
CA GLY A 85 0.53 -3.12 -2.04
C GLY A 85 -0.42 -2.09 -1.44
N ILE A 86 0.12 -1.11 -0.75
CA ILE A 86 -0.63 0.06 -0.24
C ILE A 86 0.23 1.31 -0.34
N ARG A 87 -0.34 2.41 -0.82
CA ARG A 87 0.37 3.68 -0.88
C ARG A 87 0.41 4.37 0.48
N GLY A 88 1.44 5.16 0.73
CA GLY A 88 1.62 5.86 2.00
C GLY A 88 0.45 6.76 2.37
N GLU A 89 -0.15 7.44 1.41
CA GLU A 89 -1.33 8.29 1.59
C GLU A 89 -2.62 7.53 1.90
N ASP A 90 -2.66 6.22 1.63
CA ASP A 90 -3.82 5.35 1.92
C ASP A 90 -3.69 4.60 3.26
N ILE A 91 -2.63 4.89 4.01
CA ILE A 91 -2.46 4.50 5.42
C ILE A 91 -2.95 5.67 6.28
N LYS A 92 -4.03 5.47 7.03
CA LYS A 92 -4.71 6.54 7.77
C LYS A 92 -4.57 6.36 9.28
N PHE A 93 -4.34 7.49 9.95
CA PHE A 93 -4.14 7.60 11.41
C PHE A 93 -5.25 8.41 12.09
N ASP A 94 -6.07 9.10 11.31
CA ASP A 94 -7.11 9.97 11.83
C ASP A 94 -8.30 9.18 12.41
N PRO A 95 -8.95 9.72 13.48
CA PRO A 95 -10.04 9.03 14.17
C PRO A 95 -11.23 8.70 13.26
N GLN A 96 -11.50 9.52 12.25
CA GLN A 96 -12.64 9.32 11.35
C GLN A 96 -12.45 8.05 10.50
N ASN A 97 -11.27 7.86 9.90
CA ASN A 97 -10.97 6.65 9.14
C ASN A 97 -10.86 5.43 10.06
N MET A 98 -10.31 5.59 11.26
CA MET A 98 -10.23 4.51 12.24
C MET A 98 -11.61 4.05 12.73
N ASP A 99 -12.58 4.95 12.88
CA ASP A 99 -13.96 4.58 13.22
C ASP A 99 -14.66 3.84 12.07
N VAL A 100 -14.50 4.32 10.84
CA VAL A 100 -15.07 3.67 9.64
C VAL A 100 -14.50 2.27 9.42
N TYR A 101 -13.20 2.09 9.63
CA TYR A 101 -12.48 0.84 9.37
C TYR A 101 -11.98 0.16 10.65
N LYS A 102 -12.67 0.31 11.77
CA LYS A 102 -12.23 -0.16 13.11
C LYS A 102 -11.82 -1.63 13.16
N GLU A 103 -12.44 -2.49 12.37
CA GLU A 103 -12.09 -3.92 12.30
C GLU A 103 -10.75 -4.19 11.60
N HIS A 104 -10.18 -3.16 10.97
CA HIS A 104 -8.90 -3.20 10.24
C HIS A 104 -7.80 -2.42 10.97
N THR A 105 -8.05 -2.00 12.23
CA THR A 105 -7.09 -1.23 13.02
C THR A 105 -5.88 -2.08 13.40
N MET A 106 -4.71 -1.56 13.11
CA MET A 106 -3.41 -2.14 13.40
C MET A 106 -2.58 -1.13 14.18
N SER A 107 -1.49 -1.57 14.79
CA SER A 107 -0.62 -0.70 15.59
C SER A 107 0.85 -0.90 15.21
N ALA A 108 1.62 0.16 15.31
CA ALA A 108 3.07 0.12 15.16
C ALA A 108 3.73 1.21 16.02
N VAL A 109 5.05 1.12 16.15
CA VAL A 109 5.87 2.15 16.80
C VAL A 109 6.56 2.98 15.74
N VAL A 110 6.49 4.31 15.84
CA VAL A 110 7.13 5.23 14.90
C VAL A 110 8.65 5.18 15.09
N ASP A 111 9.36 4.76 14.03
CA ASP A 111 10.83 4.65 14.02
C ASP A 111 11.51 5.95 13.58
N ASN A 112 10.93 6.63 12.60
CA ASN A 112 11.47 7.88 12.07
C ASN A 112 10.36 8.76 11.48
N ILE A 113 10.63 10.07 11.40
CA ILE A 113 9.74 11.08 10.80
C ILE A 113 10.56 11.95 9.87
N GLU A 114 10.16 12.02 8.61
CA GLU A 114 10.73 12.91 7.61
C GLU A 114 9.77 14.08 7.35
N ILE A 115 10.21 15.29 7.65
CA ILE A 115 9.41 16.52 7.50
C ILE A 115 9.57 17.06 6.08
N MET A 116 8.47 17.00 5.31
CA MET A 116 8.45 17.42 3.90
C MET A 116 7.82 18.82 3.67
N GLY A 117 7.48 19.53 4.74
CA GLY A 117 6.85 20.84 4.70
C GLY A 117 5.34 20.80 4.90
N ASN A 118 4.56 20.47 3.90
CA ASN A 118 3.09 20.35 4.02
C ASN A 118 2.62 18.98 4.53
N GLU A 119 3.44 17.99 4.35
CA GLU A 119 3.20 16.59 4.72
C GLU A 119 4.43 16.05 5.44
N ASN A 120 4.26 14.96 6.18
CA ASN A 120 5.34 14.22 6.80
C ASN A 120 5.28 12.76 6.33
N ASN A 121 6.44 12.12 6.19
CA ASN A 121 6.53 10.69 6.03
C ASN A 121 6.85 10.06 7.39
N LEU A 122 5.99 9.15 7.84
CA LEU A 122 6.21 8.33 9.03
C LEU A 122 6.77 6.98 8.61
N TYR A 123 7.86 6.57 9.24
CA TYR A 123 8.50 5.27 9.02
C TYR A 123 8.29 4.39 10.22
N PHE A 124 7.91 3.15 10.00
CA PHE A 124 7.72 2.13 11.04
C PHE A 124 7.80 0.73 10.45
N GLU A 125 8.17 -0.24 11.28
CA GLU A 125 8.15 -1.65 10.90
C GLU A 125 6.76 -2.24 11.10
N PHE A 126 6.23 -2.84 10.04
CA PHE A 126 4.94 -3.54 10.06
C PHE A 126 4.90 -4.61 8.96
N GLY A 127 4.23 -5.74 9.26
CA GLY A 127 4.04 -6.79 8.27
C GLY A 127 5.33 -7.44 7.77
N GLY A 128 6.44 -7.29 8.51
CA GLY A 128 7.76 -7.76 8.12
C GLY A 128 8.49 -6.85 7.12
N ALA A 129 8.05 -5.60 6.96
CA ALA A 129 8.66 -4.62 6.07
C ALA A 129 8.69 -3.22 6.70
N THR A 130 9.71 -2.44 6.31
CA THR A 130 9.72 -1.00 6.59
C THR A 130 8.60 -0.34 5.81
N THR A 131 7.69 0.30 6.53
CA THR A 131 6.49 0.92 5.99
C THR A 131 6.61 2.43 6.06
N VAL A 132 6.19 3.10 5.00
CA VAL A 132 6.15 4.56 4.90
C VAL A 132 4.71 5.01 4.74
N ALA A 133 4.23 5.78 5.71
CA ALA A 133 2.92 6.44 5.63
C ALA A 133 3.11 7.95 5.40
N ARG A 134 2.28 8.51 4.52
CA ARG A 134 2.24 9.96 4.29
C ARG A 134 1.07 10.56 5.07
N VAL A 135 1.39 11.48 5.95
CA VAL A 135 0.42 12.11 6.85
C VAL A 135 0.47 13.63 6.74
N SER A 136 -0.59 14.29 7.17
CA SER A 136 -0.61 15.74 7.28
C SER A 136 0.46 16.22 8.28
N LYS A 137 1.05 17.40 8.04
CA LYS A 137 1.97 18.06 8.99
C LYS A 137 1.37 18.32 10.37
N TYR A 138 0.04 18.27 10.48
CA TYR A 138 -0.67 18.45 11.74
C TYR A 138 -0.86 17.15 12.52
N GLU A 139 -0.46 16.01 11.95
CA GLU A 139 -0.42 14.74 12.68
C GLU A 139 0.71 14.79 13.71
N LEU A 140 0.31 14.92 14.99
CA LEU A 140 1.26 15.11 16.08
C LEU A 140 1.67 13.76 16.65
N CYS A 141 2.71 13.17 16.08
CA CYS A 141 3.37 11.99 16.66
C CYS A 141 4.89 12.23 16.77
N LYS A 142 5.54 11.45 17.60
CA LYS A 142 6.98 11.49 17.85
C LYS A 142 7.59 10.12 17.60
N ILE A 143 8.89 10.10 17.34
CA ILE A 143 9.67 8.86 17.29
C ILE A 143 9.51 8.14 18.63
N GLY A 144 9.19 6.85 18.58
CA GLY A 144 8.91 5.99 19.72
C GLY A 144 7.45 5.94 20.15
N ASP A 145 6.58 6.78 19.60
CA ASP A 145 5.13 6.72 19.89
C ASP A 145 4.54 5.45 19.25
N LYS A 146 3.67 4.78 20.01
CA LYS A 146 2.80 3.75 19.50
C LYS A 146 1.59 4.42 18.85
N VAL A 147 1.38 4.15 17.58
CA VAL A 147 0.29 4.72 16.78
C VAL A 147 -0.61 3.61 16.27
N ASP A 148 -1.90 3.89 16.22
CA ASP A 148 -2.88 3.05 15.57
C ASP A 148 -3.15 3.58 14.17
N PHE A 149 -3.36 2.68 13.20
CA PHE A 149 -3.60 3.03 11.81
C PHE A 149 -4.49 2.00 11.12
N VAL A 150 -5.02 2.38 9.97
CA VAL A 150 -5.79 1.51 9.09
C VAL A 150 -5.28 1.62 7.65
N PHE A 151 -5.33 0.52 6.90
CA PHE A 151 -5.24 0.54 5.45
C PHE A 151 -6.63 0.78 4.88
N VAL A 152 -6.75 1.73 3.95
CA VAL A 152 -8.02 1.96 3.25
C VAL A 152 -8.31 0.75 2.34
N PRO A 153 -9.35 -0.08 2.62
CA PRO A 153 -9.48 -1.39 2.00
C PRO A 153 -9.60 -1.36 0.47
N HIS A 154 -10.34 -0.40 -0.08
CA HIS A 154 -10.54 -0.27 -1.52
C HIS A 154 -9.35 0.37 -2.27
N ARG A 155 -8.29 0.76 -1.54
CA ARG A 155 -7.02 1.27 -2.08
C ARG A 155 -5.89 0.25 -2.01
N MET A 156 -6.15 -0.93 -1.46
CA MET A 156 -5.19 -2.02 -1.47
C MET A 156 -5.07 -2.61 -2.88
N HIS A 157 -3.85 -2.92 -3.26
CA HIS A 157 -3.49 -3.62 -4.49
C HIS A 157 -2.98 -5.01 -4.13
N PHE A 158 -3.26 -5.98 -5.00
CA PHE A 158 -2.75 -7.33 -4.84
C PHE A 158 -2.02 -7.77 -6.10
N PHE A 159 -0.91 -8.46 -5.92
CA PHE A 159 -0.09 -8.96 -7.01
C PHE A 159 0.20 -10.45 -6.77
N ASP A 160 0.23 -11.20 -7.85
CA ASP A 160 0.66 -12.59 -7.82
C ASP A 160 2.10 -12.68 -7.29
N CYS A 161 2.38 -13.65 -6.40
CA CYS A 161 3.69 -13.74 -5.75
C CYS A 161 4.80 -14.26 -6.67
N GLU A 162 4.46 -14.91 -7.78
CA GLU A 162 5.42 -15.47 -8.74
C GLU A 162 5.58 -14.57 -9.96
N THR A 163 4.48 -14.15 -10.58
CA THR A 163 4.50 -13.33 -11.81
C THR A 163 4.60 -11.85 -11.53
N GLU A 164 4.26 -11.41 -10.32
CA GLU A 164 4.14 -10.02 -9.90
C GLU A 164 3.06 -9.22 -10.69
N GLU A 165 2.21 -9.90 -11.44
CA GLU A 165 1.09 -9.29 -12.16
C GLU A 165 -0.02 -8.88 -11.19
N ALA A 166 -0.71 -7.78 -11.51
CA ALA A 166 -1.83 -7.29 -10.70
C ALA A 166 -3.00 -8.27 -10.73
N ILE A 167 -3.57 -8.54 -9.54
CA ILE A 167 -4.82 -9.28 -9.37
C ILE A 167 -5.96 -8.28 -9.34
N VAL A 168 -6.83 -8.31 -10.32
CA VAL A 168 -8.00 -7.44 -10.43
C VAL A 168 -9.15 -8.02 -9.60
N LEU A 169 -9.68 -7.24 -8.65
CA LEU A 169 -10.76 -7.63 -7.73
C LEU A 169 -12.15 -7.22 -8.21
#